data_596efc0908ffc35def244cfce8d0b55d
#
_entry.id   596efc0908ffc35def244cfce8d0b55d
#
_cell.length_a   1.000
_cell.length_b   1.000
_cell.length_c   1.000
_cell.angle_alpha   90.00
_cell.angle_beta   90.00
_cell.angle_gamma   90.00
#
_symmetry.space_group_name_H-M   'P 1'
#
loop_
_entity.id
_entity.type
_entity.pdbx_description
1 polymer ?
#
loop_
_entity_poly.entity_id
_entity_poly.type
_entity_poly.pdbx_seq_one_letter_code
_entity_poly.pdbx_strand_id
1 'polypeptide(L)'
;MPLLMLKDLPRYECLLEGSKQFPDLDPSACEVYLHLLRTGDEVFRVCDAHLAAHNISQGRFTVLMLLLDKATEGPHARTPAELAEMAGVTRATMTGLIDTLERDGFVRREPDPYDRRMMSVNLTPAGQAFLSKFLPEHFRRTAMLMAHLSESERKTLVRLLAKVLQGTTGVPSMASDGGASPVPSTPVFVE
;
A
#
# COMPACT_ATOMS: atom_id res chain seq x y z
N MET A 1 2.14 -8.61 8.37
CA MET A 1 2.80 -9.86 7.92
C MET A 1 3.59 -9.51 6.67
N PRO A 2 4.86 -9.93 6.51
CA PRO A 2 5.63 -9.65 5.30
C PRO A 2 5.03 -10.32 4.07
N LEU A 3 5.19 -9.72 2.91
CA LEU A 3 4.77 -10.27 1.61
C LEU A 3 5.69 -11.42 1.19
N LEU A 4 6.96 -11.36 1.61
CA LEU A 4 7.97 -12.36 1.27
C LEU A 4 8.75 -12.78 2.53
N MET A 5 8.68 -14.06 2.88
CA MET A 5 9.34 -14.63 4.05
C MET A 5 10.71 -15.25 3.68
N LEU A 6 11.50 -14.56 2.88
CA LEU A 6 12.87 -14.91 2.55
C LEU A 6 13.85 -13.89 3.13
N LYS A 7 14.94 -14.35 3.77
CA LYS A 7 15.99 -13.45 4.23
C LYS A 7 16.78 -12.88 3.04
N ASP A 8 17.20 -13.75 2.17
CA ASP A 8 17.99 -13.43 0.98
C ASP A 8 17.22 -13.83 -0.28
N LEU A 9 17.32 -13.04 -1.33
CA LEU A 9 16.72 -13.40 -2.61
C LEU A 9 17.61 -14.39 -3.35
N PRO A 10 17.03 -15.38 -4.08
CA PRO A 10 17.81 -16.28 -4.92
C PRO A 10 18.53 -15.48 -6.01
N ARG A 11 19.76 -15.89 -6.34
CA ARG A 11 20.48 -15.33 -7.47
C ARG A 11 19.83 -15.75 -8.79
N TYR A 12 19.99 -14.95 -9.83
CA TYR A 12 19.42 -15.22 -11.15
C TYR A 12 19.82 -16.61 -11.70
N GLU A 13 21.07 -17.05 -11.43
CA GLU A 13 21.58 -18.35 -11.84
C GLU A 13 20.77 -19.51 -11.22
N CYS A 14 20.32 -19.34 -9.96
CA CYS A 14 19.47 -20.33 -9.31
C CYS A 14 18.09 -20.43 -9.97
N LEU A 15 17.53 -19.28 -10.39
CA LEU A 15 16.27 -19.26 -11.12
C LEU A 15 16.41 -19.88 -12.52
N LEU A 16 17.54 -19.62 -13.17
CA LEU A 16 17.87 -20.20 -14.47
C LEU A 16 18.04 -21.72 -14.38
N GLU A 17 18.65 -22.24 -13.32
CA GLU A 17 18.75 -23.69 -13.10
C GLU A 17 17.36 -24.31 -12.80
N GLY A 18 16.56 -23.62 -11.99
CA GLY A 18 15.18 -24.04 -11.70
C GLY A 18 14.30 -24.11 -12.95
N SER A 19 14.49 -23.24 -13.94
CA SER A 19 13.70 -23.26 -15.18
C SER A 19 13.95 -24.52 -16.04
N LYS A 20 15.08 -25.19 -15.87
CA LYS A 20 15.33 -26.49 -16.54
C LYS A 20 14.45 -27.60 -15.96
N GLN A 21 14.09 -27.50 -14.70
CA GLN A 21 13.26 -28.46 -13.97
C GLN A 21 11.76 -28.09 -14.06
N PHE A 22 11.46 -26.80 -14.11
CA PHE A 22 10.11 -26.25 -14.18
C PHE A 22 9.97 -25.37 -15.44
N PRO A 23 9.49 -25.92 -16.56
CA PRO A 23 9.45 -25.20 -17.85
C PRO A 23 8.61 -23.91 -17.84
N ASP A 24 7.63 -23.80 -16.94
CA ASP A 24 6.77 -22.63 -16.79
C ASP A 24 7.42 -21.50 -15.97
N LEU A 25 8.59 -21.74 -15.35
CA LEU A 25 9.33 -20.73 -14.62
C LEU A 25 10.08 -19.83 -15.60
N ASP A 26 9.65 -18.56 -15.70
CA ASP A 26 10.42 -17.50 -16.35
C ASP A 26 11.37 -16.88 -15.31
N PRO A 27 12.69 -17.06 -15.42
CA PRO A 27 13.64 -16.58 -14.43
C PRO A 27 13.59 -15.06 -14.26
N SER A 28 13.42 -14.32 -15.37
CA SER A 28 13.41 -12.84 -15.33
C SER A 28 12.12 -12.31 -14.67
N ALA A 29 10.99 -12.92 -14.97
CA ALA A 29 9.72 -12.55 -14.35
C ALA A 29 9.72 -12.88 -12.85
N CYS A 30 10.28 -14.05 -12.47
CA CYS A 30 10.41 -14.47 -11.08
C CYS A 30 11.34 -13.52 -10.29
N GLU A 31 12.49 -13.15 -10.85
CA GLU A 31 13.42 -12.21 -10.23
C GLU A 31 12.74 -10.87 -9.95
N VAL A 32 12.08 -10.28 -10.95
CA VAL A 32 11.33 -9.02 -10.81
C VAL A 32 10.23 -9.13 -9.74
N TYR A 33 9.48 -10.23 -9.74
CA TYR A 33 8.42 -10.47 -8.76
C TYR A 33 8.97 -10.52 -7.33
N LEU A 34 10.06 -11.28 -7.10
CA LEU A 34 10.69 -11.37 -5.78
C LEU A 34 11.24 -10.03 -5.29
N HIS A 35 11.90 -9.28 -6.17
CA HIS A 35 12.41 -7.94 -5.86
C HIS A 35 11.28 -6.97 -5.55
N LEU A 36 10.16 -7.04 -6.27
CA LEU A 36 8.99 -6.20 -6.02
C LEU A 36 8.42 -6.45 -4.62
N LEU A 37 8.20 -7.72 -4.24
CA LEU A 37 7.69 -8.09 -2.91
C LEU A 37 8.66 -7.66 -1.81
N ARG A 38 9.95 -7.95 -1.96
CA ARG A 38 10.97 -7.61 -0.97
C ARG A 38 11.08 -6.10 -0.78
N THR A 39 11.13 -5.36 -1.87
CA THR A 39 11.22 -3.89 -1.82
C THR A 39 9.96 -3.30 -1.19
N GLY A 40 8.78 -3.82 -1.54
CA GLY A 40 7.52 -3.41 -0.95
C GLY A 40 7.50 -3.59 0.57
N ASP A 41 7.92 -4.76 1.07
CA ASP A 41 8.02 -5.03 2.51
C ASP A 41 8.96 -4.06 3.24
N GLU A 42 10.16 -3.80 2.69
CA GLU A 42 11.13 -2.91 3.32
C GLU A 42 10.67 -1.45 3.32
N VAL A 43 10.13 -0.97 2.21
CA VAL A 43 9.56 0.39 2.11
C VAL A 43 8.40 0.54 3.09
N PHE A 44 7.48 -0.43 3.12
CA PHE A 44 6.35 -0.42 4.05
C PHE A 44 6.82 -0.40 5.50
N ARG A 45 7.78 -1.26 5.87
CA ARG A 45 8.34 -1.33 7.23
C ARG A 45 8.93 0.00 7.68
N VAL A 46 9.68 0.69 6.82
CA VAL A 46 10.27 2.00 7.13
C VAL A 46 9.19 3.07 7.30
N CYS A 47 8.19 3.08 6.43
CA CYS A 47 7.07 4.02 6.50
C CYS A 47 6.20 3.78 7.74
N ASP A 48 5.87 2.51 8.03
CA ASP A 48 5.04 2.13 9.17
C ASP A 48 5.72 2.47 10.51
N ALA A 49 7.03 2.24 10.62
CA ALA A 49 7.81 2.64 11.80
C ALA A 49 7.78 4.16 12.03
N HIS A 50 7.81 4.95 10.96
CA HIS A 50 7.70 6.41 11.07
C HIS A 50 6.30 6.84 11.55
N LEU A 51 5.25 6.25 10.99
CA LEU A 51 3.86 6.51 11.41
C LEU A 51 3.64 6.09 12.87
N ALA A 52 4.12 4.91 13.25
CA ALA A 52 3.99 4.38 14.61
C ALA A 52 4.67 5.28 15.66
N ALA A 53 5.82 5.89 15.33
CA ALA A 53 6.49 6.87 16.19
C ALA A 53 5.64 8.13 16.46
N HIS A 54 4.62 8.38 15.64
CA HIS A 54 3.64 9.47 15.82
C HIS A 54 2.25 8.96 16.26
N ASN A 55 2.17 7.72 16.74
CA ASN A 55 0.95 7.07 17.22
C ASN A 55 -0.19 7.04 16.16
N ILE A 56 0.16 6.93 14.90
CA ILE A 56 -0.81 6.81 13.80
C ILE A 56 -0.52 5.56 12.96
N SER A 57 -1.57 4.83 12.55
CA SER A 57 -1.43 3.71 11.61
C SER A 57 -1.53 4.18 10.17
N GLN A 58 -1.05 3.34 9.24
CA GLN A 58 -1.14 3.60 7.79
C GLN A 58 -2.59 3.90 7.36
N GLY A 59 -3.57 3.10 7.79
CA GLY A 59 -4.98 3.31 7.43
C GLY A 59 -5.52 4.64 7.96
N ARG A 60 -5.19 5.01 9.20
CA ARG A 60 -5.58 6.31 9.78
C ARG A 60 -4.92 7.48 9.05
N PHE A 61 -3.64 7.36 8.70
CA PHE A 61 -2.94 8.36 7.91
C PHE A 61 -3.56 8.52 6.52
N THR A 62 -3.93 7.41 5.86
CA THR A 62 -4.64 7.45 4.57
C THR A 62 -5.94 8.24 4.67
N VAL A 63 -6.76 8.02 5.71
CA VAL A 63 -8.01 8.80 5.90
C VAL A 63 -7.72 10.29 6.05
N LEU A 64 -6.71 10.67 6.86
CA LEU A 64 -6.33 12.07 7.02
C LEU A 64 -5.86 12.70 5.69
N MET A 65 -5.09 11.96 4.88
CA MET A 65 -4.63 12.43 3.57
C MET A 65 -5.78 12.61 2.58
N LEU A 66 -6.74 11.68 2.55
CA LEU A 66 -7.93 11.80 1.71
C LEU A 66 -8.81 13.01 2.09
N LEU A 67 -8.83 13.37 3.37
CA LEU A 67 -9.55 14.57 3.84
C LEU A 67 -8.75 15.87 3.60
N LEU A 68 -7.42 15.77 3.46
CA LEU A 68 -6.56 16.94 3.17
C LEU A 68 -6.52 17.25 1.68
N ASP A 69 -6.92 16.33 0.80
CA ASP A 69 -6.82 16.48 -0.65
C ASP A 69 -7.52 17.77 -1.12
N LYS A 70 -6.71 18.72 -1.57
CA LYS A 70 -7.14 20.03 -2.07
C LYS A 70 -7.30 20.07 -3.59
N ALA A 71 -7.12 18.95 -4.28
CA ALA A 71 -7.20 18.88 -5.74
C ALA A 71 -8.62 19.16 -6.26
N THR A 72 -9.61 19.13 -5.38
CA THR A 72 -10.97 19.57 -5.66
C THR A 72 -11.24 20.89 -4.94
N GLU A 73 -11.62 21.93 -5.66
CA GLU A 73 -11.90 23.26 -5.12
C GLU A 73 -12.96 23.22 -4.00
N GLY A 74 -12.53 23.50 -2.77
CA GLY A 74 -13.39 23.63 -1.59
C GLY A 74 -13.10 22.64 -0.46
N PRO A 75 -13.56 22.91 0.76
CA PRO A 75 -13.49 21.96 1.88
C PRO A 75 -14.55 20.88 1.66
N HIS A 76 -14.21 19.86 0.89
CA HIS A 76 -15.14 18.76 0.66
C HIS A 76 -15.15 17.85 1.87
N ALA A 77 -16.21 17.98 2.64
CA ALA A 77 -16.67 16.93 3.52
C ALA A 77 -16.89 15.65 2.70
N ARG A 78 -16.27 14.56 3.10
CA ARG A 78 -16.43 13.26 2.43
C ARG A 78 -17.26 12.34 3.32
N THR A 79 -18.16 11.60 2.71
CA THR A 79 -18.90 10.56 3.42
C THR A 79 -18.00 9.37 3.73
N PRO A 80 -18.30 8.58 4.79
CA PRO A 80 -17.57 7.35 5.06
C PRO A 80 -17.56 6.36 3.89
N ALA A 81 -18.62 6.37 3.07
CA ALA A 81 -18.73 5.51 1.88
C ALA A 81 -17.73 5.90 0.79
N GLU A 82 -17.63 7.20 0.49
CA GLU A 82 -16.64 7.73 -0.47
C GLU A 82 -15.21 7.47 0.00
N LEU A 83 -14.93 7.69 1.29
CA LEU A 83 -13.61 7.41 1.85
C LEU A 83 -13.26 5.91 1.75
N ALA A 84 -14.22 5.01 1.96
CA ALA A 84 -14.02 3.57 1.83
C ALA A 84 -13.70 3.18 0.37
N GLU A 85 -14.43 3.74 -0.59
CA GLU A 85 -14.22 3.51 -2.02
C GLU A 85 -12.83 4.03 -2.44
N MET A 86 -12.48 5.27 -2.08
CA MET A 86 -11.19 5.88 -2.41
C MET A 86 -10.00 5.13 -1.79
N ALA A 87 -10.17 4.59 -0.57
CA ALA A 87 -9.13 3.83 0.11
C ALA A 87 -9.08 2.35 -0.32
N GLY A 88 -10.05 1.86 -1.11
CA GLY A 88 -10.13 0.47 -1.51
C GLY A 88 -10.38 -0.50 -0.35
N VAL A 89 -11.12 -0.07 0.69
CA VAL A 89 -11.41 -0.87 1.88
C VAL A 89 -12.92 -1.04 2.09
N THR A 90 -13.30 -1.99 2.98
CA THR A 90 -14.71 -2.16 3.33
C THR A 90 -15.25 -0.96 4.14
N ARG A 91 -16.56 -0.72 4.06
CA ARG A 91 -17.23 0.32 4.88
C ARG A 91 -17.02 0.10 6.38
N ALA A 92 -17.02 -1.16 6.83
CA ALA A 92 -16.78 -1.50 8.24
C ALA A 92 -15.35 -1.11 8.67
N THR A 93 -14.33 -1.41 7.85
CA THR A 93 -12.95 -0.99 8.09
C THR A 93 -12.85 0.53 8.17
N MET A 94 -13.45 1.24 7.20
CA MET A 94 -13.42 2.71 7.17
C MET A 94 -14.11 3.29 8.41
N THR A 95 -15.26 2.76 8.82
CA THR A 95 -15.96 3.20 10.04
C THR A 95 -15.06 3.10 11.26
N GLY A 96 -14.39 1.96 11.47
CA GLY A 96 -13.47 1.77 12.60
C GLY A 96 -12.24 2.72 12.57
N LEU A 97 -11.73 3.05 11.38
CA LEU A 97 -10.66 4.05 11.24
C LEU A 97 -11.13 5.45 11.62
N ILE A 98 -12.32 5.84 11.14
CA ILE A 98 -12.92 7.15 11.45
C ILE A 98 -13.26 7.25 12.94
N ASP A 99 -13.87 6.21 13.56
CA ASP A 99 -14.17 6.19 14.98
C ASP A 99 -12.93 6.44 15.84
N THR A 100 -11.80 5.83 15.46
CA THR A 100 -10.55 6.00 16.17
C THR A 100 -9.99 7.42 15.99
N LEU A 101 -10.04 7.98 14.77
CA LEU A 101 -9.60 9.34 14.50
C LEU A 101 -10.48 10.40 15.16
N GLU A 102 -11.79 10.16 15.28
CA GLU A 102 -12.74 11.04 15.97
C GLU A 102 -12.52 11.02 17.47
N ARG A 103 -12.32 9.84 18.07
CA ARG A 103 -11.93 9.70 19.49
C ARG A 103 -10.61 10.43 19.80
N ASP A 104 -9.66 10.41 18.88
CA ASP A 104 -8.37 11.09 19.03
C ASP A 104 -8.47 12.61 18.68
N GLY A 105 -9.66 13.06 18.27
CA GLY A 105 -9.94 14.47 17.99
C GLY A 105 -9.40 15.00 16.65
N PHE A 106 -8.95 14.15 15.74
CA PHE A 106 -8.39 14.56 14.44
C PHE A 106 -9.45 14.80 13.37
N VAL A 107 -10.59 14.12 13.48
CA VAL A 107 -11.73 14.28 12.58
C VAL A 107 -13.01 14.46 13.38
N ARG A 108 -14.06 14.91 12.73
CA ARG A 108 -15.42 14.99 13.28
C ARG A 108 -16.42 14.58 12.21
N ARG A 109 -17.54 13.99 12.64
CA ARG A 109 -18.71 13.75 11.80
C ARG A 109 -19.70 14.89 11.94
N GLU A 110 -20.21 15.37 10.82
CA GLU A 110 -21.23 16.41 10.76
C GLU A 110 -22.32 16.01 9.76
N PRO A 111 -23.59 16.43 9.96
CA PRO A 111 -24.61 16.28 8.93
C PRO A 111 -24.11 16.90 7.60
N ASP A 112 -24.31 16.18 6.50
CA ASP A 112 -23.92 16.68 5.19
C ASP A 112 -24.72 17.98 4.86
N PRO A 113 -24.07 19.03 4.36
CA PRO A 113 -24.73 20.29 4.08
C PRO A 113 -25.79 20.21 2.98
N TYR A 114 -25.71 19.22 2.09
CA TYR A 114 -26.62 19.03 0.96
C TYR A 114 -27.69 17.97 1.24
N ASP A 115 -27.34 16.88 1.96
CA ASP A 115 -28.29 15.86 2.39
C ASP A 115 -28.10 15.54 3.89
N ARG A 116 -28.95 16.10 4.73
CA ARG A 116 -28.93 15.92 6.19
C ARG A 116 -29.13 14.47 6.66
N ARG A 117 -29.51 13.55 5.76
CA ARG A 117 -29.59 12.11 6.04
C ARG A 117 -28.21 11.45 5.99
N MET A 118 -27.25 12.12 5.40
CA MET A 118 -25.87 11.67 5.27
C MET A 118 -24.99 12.35 6.31
N MET A 119 -23.94 11.65 6.71
CA MET A 119 -22.90 12.19 7.58
C MET A 119 -21.62 12.38 6.77
N SER A 120 -21.04 13.56 6.89
CA SER A 120 -19.74 13.89 6.31
C SER A 120 -18.65 13.86 7.38
N VAL A 121 -17.44 13.53 6.99
CA VAL A 121 -16.25 13.51 7.83
C VAL A 121 -15.36 14.69 7.46
N ASN A 122 -14.97 15.46 8.45
CA ASN A 122 -14.15 16.66 8.28
C ASN A 122 -12.91 16.59 9.18
N LEU A 123 -11.78 17.17 8.70
CA LEU A 123 -10.64 17.43 9.57
C LEU A 123 -10.98 18.49 10.62
N THR A 124 -10.59 18.24 11.86
CA THR A 124 -10.59 19.26 12.90
C THR A 124 -9.37 20.19 12.78
N PRO A 125 -9.35 21.34 13.47
CA PRO A 125 -8.14 22.13 13.60
C PRO A 125 -6.95 21.35 14.17
N ALA A 126 -7.18 20.40 15.08
CA ALA A 126 -6.15 19.51 15.63
C ALA A 126 -5.62 18.53 14.55
N GLY A 127 -6.50 17.96 13.72
CA GLY A 127 -6.09 17.10 12.59
C GLY A 127 -5.28 17.88 11.55
N GLN A 128 -5.68 19.12 11.23
CA GLN A 128 -4.92 19.99 10.34
C GLN A 128 -3.55 20.36 10.92
N ALA A 129 -3.47 20.71 12.20
CA ALA A 129 -2.22 21.00 12.88
C ALA A 129 -1.29 19.79 12.93
N PHE A 130 -1.83 18.60 13.19
CA PHE A 130 -1.06 17.34 13.12
C PHE A 130 -0.43 17.14 11.74
N LEU A 131 -1.24 17.22 10.66
CA LEU A 131 -0.75 17.05 9.30
C LEU A 131 0.29 18.12 8.92
N SER A 132 0.05 19.38 9.26
CA SER A 132 1.01 20.47 8.98
C SER A 132 2.38 20.24 9.62
N LYS A 133 2.42 19.64 10.80
CA LYS A 133 3.66 19.29 11.50
C LYS A 133 4.28 17.99 10.96
N PHE A 134 3.48 17.00 10.63
CA PHE A 134 3.93 15.65 10.24
C PHE A 134 4.43 15.59 8.80
N LEU A 135 3.70 16.21 7.85
CA LEU A 135 3.94 16.04 6.41
C LEU A 135 5.33 16.48 5.93
N PRO A 136 5.93 17.59 6.41
CA PRO A 136 7.27 17.98 5.96
C PRO A 136 8.33 16.91 6.21
N GLU A 137 8.29 16.27 7.38
CA GLU A 137 9.20 15.18 7.73
C GLU A 137 8.88 13.92 6.90
N HIS A 138 7.59 13.58 6.77
CA HIS A 138 7.14 12.44 5.99
C HIS A 138 7.60 12.53 4.52
N PHE A 139 7.43 13.69 3.88
CA PHE A 139 7.86 13.89 2.50
C PHE A 139 9.38 13.87 2.36
N ARG A 140 10.13 14.40 3.33
CA ARG A 140 11.58 14.31 3.34
C ARG A 140 12.05 12.86 3.40
N ARG A 141 11.44 12.02 4.27
CA ARG A 141 11.75 10.58 4.37
C ARG A 141 11.41 9.85 3.08
N THR A 142 10.26 10.12 2.46
CA THR A 142 9.89 9.56 1.17
C THR A 142 10.90 9.93 0.08
N ALA A 143 11.36 11.18 0.05
CA ALA A 143 12.39 11.61 -0.89
C ALA A 143 13.73 10.89 -0.64
N MET A 144 14.11 10.68 0.62
CA MET A 144 15.33 9.93 0.98
C MET A 144 15.27 8.47 0.53
N LEU A 145 14.12 7.80 0.64
CA LEU A 145 13.95 6.43 0.15
C LEU A 145 14.19 6.32 -1.37
N MET A 146 13.89 7.38 -2.11
CA MET A 146 14.04 7.44 -3.57
C MET A 146 15.34 8.16 -4.01
N ALA A 147 16.24 8.51 -3.08
CA ALA A 147 17.40 9.34 -3.37
C ALA A 147 18.45 8.66 -4.27
N HIS A 148 18.49 7.32 -4.28
CA HIS A 148 19.39 6.55 -5.17
C HIS A 148 18.92 6.50 -6.62
N LEU A 149 17.72 6.99 -6.92
CA LEU A 149 17.17 7.05 -8.27
C LEU A 149 17.17 8.49 -8.77
N SER A 150 17.70 8.71 -9.96
CA SER A 150 17.51 9.96 -10.69
C SER A 150 16.04 10.21 -11.01
N GLU A 151 15.65 11.43 -11.37
CA GLU A 151 14.27 11.74 -11.74
C GLU A 151 13.79 10.93 -12.95
N SER A 152 14.64 10.68 -13.93
CA SER A 152 14.33 9.85 -15.11
C SER A 152 14.10 8.38 -14.74
N GLU A 153 14.90 7.83 -13.81
CA GLU A 153 14.71 6.46 -13.32
C GLU A 153 13.43 6.33 -12.50
N ARG A 154 13.09 7.32 -11.65
CA ARG A 154 11.82 7.35 -10.94
C ARG A 154 10.61 7.36 -11.89
N LYS A 155 10.64 8.19 -12.94
CA LYS A 155 9.59 8.20 -13.98
C LYS A 155 9.47 6.85 -14.70
N THR A 156 10.61 6.22 -15.00
CA THR A 156 10.65 4.90 -15.62
C THR A 156 10.08 3.83 -14.69
N LEU A 157 10.48 3.83 -13.42
CA LEU A 157 9.97 2.90 -12.40
C LEU A 157 8.45 3.02 -12.25
N VAL A 158 7.91 4.24 -12.14
CA VAL A 158 6.45 4.48 -12.07
C VAL A 158 5.74 3.85 -13.27
N ARG A 159 6.27 4.06 -14.49
CA ARG A 159 5.68 3.48 -15.72
C ARG A 159 5.73 1.95 -15.71
N LEU A 160 6.81 1.35 -15.21
CA LEU A 160 6.94 -0.12 -15.13
C LEU A 160 6.01 -0.70 -14.07
N LEU A 161 5.94 -0.09 -12.88
CA LEU A 161 5.02 -0.51 -11.82
C LEU A 161 3.55 -0.41 -12.24
N ALA A 162 3.19 0.65 -12.99
CA ALA A 162 1.82 0.79 -13.55
C ALA A 162 1.48 -0.37 -14.51
N LYS A 163 2.44 -0.84 -15.33
CA LYS A 163 2.23 -2.01 -16.19
C LYS A 163 2.05 -3.30 -15.38
N VAL A 164 2.85 -3.48 -14.33
CA VAL A 164 2.69 -4.65 -13.43
C VAL A 164 1.30 -4.62 -12.78
N LEU A 165 0.86 -3.45 -12.28
CA LEU A 165 -0.45 -3.29 -11.67
C LEU A 165 -1.59 -3.62 -12.66
N GLN A 166 -1.49 -3.20 -13.93
CA GLN A 166 -2.46 -3.60 -14.96
C GLN A 166 -2.51 -5.11 -15.16
N GLY A 167 -1.37 -5.79 -15.08
CA GLY A 167 -1.29 -7.25 -15.18
C GLY A 167 -2.04 -7.99 -14.07
N THR A 168 -2.19 -7.40 -12.89
CA THR A 168 -2.88 -8.08 -11.76
C THR A 168 -4.38 -8.31 -12.02
N THR A 169 -5.01 -7.49 -12.86
CA THR A 169 -6.43 -7.63 -13.22
C THR A 169 -6.68 -8.78 -14.19
N GLY A 170 -5.65 -9.26 -14.90
CA GLY A 170 -5.73 -10.35 -15.88
C GLY A 170 -5.37 -11.72 -15.31
N VAL A 171 -4.86 -11.79 -14.09
CA VAL A 171 -4.52 -13.07 -13.46
C VAL A 171 -5.81 -13.70 -12.93
N PRO A 172 -6.21 -14.92 -13.43
CA PRO A 172 -7.40 -15.58 -12.91
C PRO A 172 -7.29 -15.81 -11.41
N SER A 173 -8.35 -15.53 -10.65
CA SER A 173 -8.43 -15.95 -9.26
C SER A 173 -8.44 -17.49 -9.26
N MET A 174 -7.36 -18.11 -8.80
CA MET A 174 -7.28 -19.56 -8.59
C MET A 174 -8.18 -19.92 -7.40
N ALA A 175 -9.51 -19.78 -7.57
CA ALA A 175 -10.47 -20.40 -6.67
C ALA A 175 -10.38 -21.91 -6.87
N SER A 176 -9.75 -22.61 -5.96
CA SER A 176 -9.87 -24.04 -5.59
C SER A 176 -10.50 -24.97 -6.64
N ASP A 177 -9.76 -25.33 -7.69
CA ASP A 177 -9.92 -26.65 -8.29
C ASP A 177 -8.89 -27.56 -7.63
N GLY A 178 -9.42 -28.45 -6.78
CA GLY A 178 -8.64 -29.42 -6.01
C GLY A 178 -8.02 -30.49 -6.92
N GLY A 179 -6.84 -30.19 -7.43
CA GLY A 179 -5.98 -31.15 -8.14
C GLY A 179 -4.54 -30.98 -7.63
N ALA A 180 -4.25 -31.58 -6.46
CA ALA A 180 -2.90 -31.64 -5.95
C ALA A 180 -2.07 -32.58 -6.86
N SER A 181 -1.25 -31.99 -7.74
CA SER A 181 -0.11 -32.69 -8.31
C SER A 181 0.94 -32.90 -7.20
N PRO A 182 1.59 -34.09 -7.10
CA PRO A 182 2.53 -34.36 -6.03
C PRO A 182 3.76 -33.43 -6.13
N VAL A 183 3.98 -32.67 -5.07
CA VAL A 183 5.18 -31.85 -4.91
C VAL A 183 6.39 -32.74 -4.77
N PRO A 184 7.46 -32.60 -5.58
CA PRO A 184 8.71 -33.34 -5.39
C PRO A 184 9.35 -32.96 -4.05
N SER A 185 9.71 -33.96 -3.27
CA SER A 185 10.15 -33.88 -1.88
C SER A 185 11.62 -33.49 -1.67
N THR A 186 12.15 -32.55 -2.44
CA THR A 186 13.52 -32.05 -2.20
C THR A 186 13.54 -30.51 -2.33
N PRO A 187 13.91 -29.77 -1.29
CA PRO A 187 14.04 -28.30 -1.38
C PRO A 187 15.31 -27.94 -2.16
N VAL A 188 15.16 -27.28 -3.30
CA VAL A 188 16.25 -26.85 -4.20
C VAL A 188 16.91 -25.53 -3.77
N PHE A 189 16.62 -25.01 -2.61
CA PHE A 189 17.14 -23.70 -2.18
C PHE A 189 17.87 -23.78 -0.83
N VAL A 190 19.03 -24.45 -0.79
CA VAL A 190 20.05 -24.26 0.24
C VAL A 190 21.43 -24.55 -0.36
N GLU A 191 22.14 -23.48 -0.78
CA GLU A 191 23.58 -23.22 -0.55
C GLU A 191 23.95 -21.84 -1.14
#